data_663b4973a3d0dbca8de1f9f81b18fde3
#
_entry.id   663b4973a3d0dbca8de1f9f81b18fde3
#
_cell.length_a   1.000
_cell.length_b   1.000
_cell.length_c   1.000
_cell.angle_alpha   90.00
_cell.angle_beta   90.00
_cell.angle_gamma   90.00
#
_symmetry.space_group_name_H-M   'P 1'
#
loop_
_entity.id
_entity.type
_entity.pdbx_description
1 polymer ?
#
loop_
_entity_poly.entity_id
_entity_poly.type
_entity_poly.pdbx_seq_one_letter_code
_entity_poly.pdbx_strand_id
1 'polypeptide(L)'
;MTKAFLNRRLAVGTVLLGYWPWSAARAQTPPATGSAPPTLPPAPMLGKNWQTGLNPADFLVSEELDGVRALWDGQVLRFRSGRRIAAPVWFLAGLPATPLDGELWLGRGSFDRLSAIVRRSTAVDADWQTLRYMVFDLPGGAGPFAERVQRAVSLVGAGSPAWLQVIAQDRVADADSLQQQLKTLVGQGAEGLMLHRADALWAPGRSDALRKLKPLPDDEARVVAHVPGKGRLQGKLGALQVEMPGGQRFALGTGLSEADRMAPPPVGSLVTYRYRGLTPSGVPRFASFVRQRADE
;
A
#
# COMPACT_ATOMS: atom_id res chain seq x y z
N MET A 1 -17.67 -59.40 92.25
CA MET A 1 -17.09 -59.21 93.61
C MET A 1 -16.21 -57.99 93.60
N THR A 2 -16.62 -57.03 94.42
CA THR A 2 -15.88 -56.12 95.23
C THR A 2 -15.32 -54.87 94.55
N LYS A 3 -16.05 -53.77 94.65
CA LYS A 3 -15.99 -52.62 95.55
C LYS A 3 -14.55 -52.09 95.80
N ALA A 4 -14.28 -50.81 95.48
CA ALA A 4 -14.35 -49.68 96.43
C ALA A 4 -13.68 -48.43 95.82
N PHE A 5 -14.38 -47.33 95.86
CA PHE A 5 -14.30 -46.14 96.72
C PHE A 5 -13.02 -45.24 96.50
N LEU A 6 -13.32 -44.04 96.03
CA LEU A 6 -13.30 -42.72 96.70
C LEU A 6 -11.96 -41.98 96.72
N ASN A 7 -11.79 -40.84 96.17
CA ASN A 7 -11.77 -39.56 96.83
C ASN A 7 -11.55 -38.35 95.98
N ARG A 8 -12.29 -37.34 96.31
CA ARG A 8 -12.30 -35.96 95.79
C ARG A 8 -10.97 -35.23 95.99
N ARG A 9 -10.60 -34.38 95.10
CA ARG A 9 -10.13 -33.03 95.44
C ARG A 9 -10.43 -32.09 94.29
N LEU A 10 -11.20 -31.03 94.64
CA LEU A 10 -11.41 -29.83 93.79
C LEU A 10 -10.11 -29.04 93.70
N ALA A 11 -9.73 -28.67 92.45
CA ALA A 11 -8.78 -27.59 92.23
C ALA A 11 -9.42 -26.61 91.25
N VAL A 12 -9.67 -25.41 91.81
CA VAL A 12 -10.13 -24.25 90.99
C VAL A 12 -8.97 -23.77 90.18
N GLY A 13 -9.05 -23.95 88.87
CA GLY A 13 -8.08 -23.44 87.91
C GLY A 13 -8.72 -22.34 87.08
N THR A 14 -8.17 -21.13 87.21
CA THR A 14 -8.53 -19.89 86.55
C THR A 14 -8.34 -20.05 85.01
N VAL A 15 -9.44 -19.91 84.27
CA VAL A 15 -9.41 -19.92 82.82
C VAL A 15 -8.99 -18.52 82.33
N LEU A 16 -7.75 -18.35 81.86
CA LEU A 16 -7.31 -17.22 81.15
C LEU A 16 -7.79 -17.38 79.66
N LEU A 17 -8.82 -16.61 79.29
CA LEU A 17 -9.23 -16.46 77.87
C LEU A 17 -8.17 -15.66 77.10
N GLY A 18 -7.29 -16.36 76.44
CA GLY A 18 -6.38 -15.75 75.44
C GLY A 18 -7.16 -15.33 74.21
N TYR A 19 -7.34 -14.03 74.03
CA TYR A 19 -7.78 -13.46 72.73
C TYR A 19 -6.68 -13.66 71.68
N TRP A 20 -6.87 -14.54 70.74
CA TRP A 20 -6.07 -14.60 69.55
C TRP A 20 -6.68 -13.66 68.56
N PRO A 21 -5.94 -12.63 68.04
CA PRO A 21 -6.45 -11.82 67.04
C PRO A 21 -6.46 -12.63 65.69
N TRP A 22 -7.63 -12.84 65.14
CA TRP A 22 -7.81 -13.39 63.81
C TRP A 22 -7.29 -12.35 62.80
N SER A 23 -6.02 -12.47 62.38
CA SER A 23 -5.50 -11.73 61.26
C SER A 23 -6.21 -12.22 60.02
N ALA A 24 -7.22 -11.48 59.58
CA ALA A 24 -7.81 -11.65 58.27
C ALA A 24 -6.72 -11.37 57.21
N ALA A 25 -6.12 -12.42 56.71
CA ALA A 25 -5.29 -12.35 55.51
C ALA A 25 -6.19 -11.83 54.37
N ARG A 26 -6.07 -10.52 54.07
CA ARG A 26 -6.61 -9.96 52.82
C ARG A 26 -5.95 -10.70 51.69
N ALA A 27 -6.70 -11.54 50.99
CA ALA A 27 -6.32 -12.06 49.70
C ALA A 27 -6.06 -10.85 48.79
N GLN A 28 -4.79 -10.55 48.50
CA GLN A 28 -4.40 -9.61 47.46
C GLN A 28 -4.81 -10.26 46.16
N THR A 29 -5.87 -9.76 45.54
CA THR A 29 -6.18 -10.02 44.13
C THR A 29 -4.94 -9.59 43.32
N PRO A 30 -4.35 -10.49 42.50
CA PRO A 30 -3.24 -10.08 41.64
C PRO A 30 -3.74 -8.94 40.76
N PRO A 31 -2.92 -7.92 40.48
CA PRO A 31 -3.30 -6.86 39.60
C PRO A 31 -3.68 -7.50 38.26
N ALA A 32 -4.88 -7.19 37.77
CA ALA A 32 -5.27 -7.54 36.42
C ALA A 32 -4.14 -7.09 35.50
N THR A 33 -3.51 -8.04 34.81
CA THR A 33 -2.55 -7.76 33.76
C THR A 33 -3.31 -6.93 32.73
N GLY A 34 -3.20 -5.61 32.87
CA GLY A 34 -3.72 -4.68 31.88
C GLY A 34 -3.08 -5.03 30.54
N SER A 35 -3.88 -5.58 29.63
CA SER A 35 -3.47 -5.68 28.24
C SER A 35 -3.07 -4.27 27.82
N ALA A 36 -1.82 -4.12 27.41
CA ALA A 36 -1.35 -2.87 26.81
C ALA A 36 -2.36 -2.43 25.74
N PRO A 37 -2.69 -1.15 25.64
CA PRO A 37 -3.60 -0.69 24.60
C PRO A 37 -3.06 -1.18 23.26
N PRO A 38 -3.92 -1.64 22.35
CA PRO A 38 -3.48 -2.15 21.05
C PRO A 38 -2.67 -1.04 20.37
N THR A 39 -1.37 -1.27 20.24
CA THR A 39 -0.50 -0.38 19.47
C THR A 39 -1.00 -0.42 18.04
N LEU A 40 -1.35 0.75 17.49
CA LEU A 40 -1.68 0.86 16.06
C LEU A 40 -0.52 0.24 15.25
N PRO A 41 -0.83 -0.55 14.22
CA PRO A 41 0.22 -1.08 13.37
C PRO A 41 1.06 0.07 12.81
N PRO A 42 2.36 -0.13 12.60
CA PRO A 42 3.22 0.90 12.04
C PRO A 42 2.65 1.38 10.71
N ALA A 43 2.85 2.68 10.42
CA ALA A 43 2.38 3.26 9.17
C ALA A 43 2.93 2.44 7.98
N PRO A 44 2.10 2.13 6.97
CA PRO A 44 2.55 1.33 5.83
C PRO A 44 3.62 2.04 5.02
N MET A 45 4.48 1.28 4.34
CA MET A 45 5.40 1.84 3.35
C MET A 45 4.60 2.44 2.20
N LEU A 46 4.99 3.65 1.74
CA LEU A 46 4.34 4.39 0.66
C LEU A 46 5.35 4.65 -0.46
N GLY A 47 4.91 4.44 -1.70
CA GLY A 47 5.73 4.66 -2.89
C GLY A 47 5.82 6.13 -3.30
N LYS A 48 6.93 6.45 -3.99
CA LYS A 48 7.12 7.66 -4.80
C LYS A 48 6.96 7.31 -6.28
N ASN A 49 6.81 8.30 -7.13
CA ASN A 49 6.81 8.06 -8.58
C ASN A 49 8.18 7.56 -9.05
N TRP A 50 8.17 6.70 -10.06
CA TRP A 50 9.38 6.27 -10.76
C TRP A 50 10.11 7.48 -11.34
N GLN A 51 11.43 7.42 -11.34
CA GLN A 51 12.30 8.46 -11.91
C GLN A 51 13.18 7.84 -12.99
N THR A 52 13.32 8.53 -14.10
CA THR A 52 14.27 8.17 -15.13
C THR A 52 15.70 8.19 -14.57
N GLY A 53 16.50 7.22 -14.96
CA GLY A 53 17.89 7.07 -14.50
C GLY A 53 18.08 6.10 -13.34
N LEU A 54 16.99 5.61 -12.73
CA LEU A 54 17.07 4.47 -11.82
C LEU A 54 17.26 3.17 -12.63
N ASN A 55 18.09 2.26 -12.11
CA ASN A 55 18.30 0.96 -12.72
C ASN A 55 17.17 -0.01 -12.35
N PRO A 56 16.32 -0.46 -13.30
CA PRO A 56 15.21 -1.36 -12.99
C PRO A 56 15.65 -2.72 -12.42
N ALA A 57 16.84 -3.19 -12.77
CA ALA A 57 17.37 -4.47 -12.29
C ALA A 57 17.56 -4.53 -10.74
N ASP A 58 17.62 -3.36 -10.07
CA ASP A 58 17.70 -3.27 -8.62
C ASP A 58 16.35 -3.54 -7.93
N PHE A 59 15.27 -3.67 -8.69
CA PHE A 59 13.91 -3.76 -8.18
C PHE A 59 13.25 -5.10 -8.51
N LEU A 60 12.31 -5.48 -7.66
CA LEU A 60 11.26 -6.43 -8.00
C LEU A 60 10.04 -5.65 -8.46
N VAL A 61 9.39 -6.13 -9.48
CA VAL A 61 8.30 -5.45 -10.20
C VAL A 61 7.04 -6.26 -10.08
N SER A 62 5.95 -5.61 -9.71
CA SER A 62 4.60 -6.19 -9.68
C SER A 62 3.59 -5.27 -10.35
N GLU A 63 2.42 -5.80 -10.65
CA GLU A 63 1.28 -4.98 -11.07
C GLU A 63 0.86 -4.03 -9.94
N GLU A 64 0.56 -2.77 -10.23
CA GLU A 64 -0.18 -1.90 -9.32
C GLU A 64 -1.65 -2.25 -9.41
N LEU A 65 -2.18 -2.89 -8.35
CA LEU A 65 -3.57 -3.31 -8.29
C LEU A 65 -4.48 -2.12 -7.96
N ASP A 66 -5.57 -1.98 -8.69
CA ASP A 66 -6.66 -1.03 -8.39
C ASP A 66 -7.62 -1.70 -7.38
N GLY A 67 -7.25 -1.64 -6.12
CA GLY A 67 -7.95 -2.28 -5.02
C GLY A 67 -8.06 -1.42 -3.76
N VAL A 68 -8.28 -2.06 -2.63
CA VAL A 68 -8.32 -1.41 -1.32
C VAL A 68 -7.24 -1.99 -0.43
N ARG A 69 -6.20 -1.18 -0.18
CA ARG A 69 -5.10 -1.61 0.70
C ARG A 69 -5.61 -1.99 2.08
N ALA A 70 -5.24 -3.18 2.50
CA ALA A 70 -5.58 -3.75 3.79
C ALA A 70 -4.32 -4.19 4.53
N LEU A 71 -4.25 -3.85 5.80
CA LEU A 71 -3.17 -4.19 6.71
C LEU A 71 -3.71 -5.19 7.72
N TRP A 72 -3.11 -6.35 7.80
CA TRP A 72 -3.37 -7.36 8.80
C TRP A 72 -2.28 -7.31 9.86
N ASP A 73 -2.63 -7.14 11.13
CA ASP A 73 -1.66 -7.07 12.23
C ASP A 73 -1.45 -8.40 12.97
N GLY A 74 -2.05 -9.49 12.48
CA GLY A 74 -2.10 -10.80 13.11
C GLY A 74 -3.42 -11.07 13.83
N GLN A 75 -4.28 -10.06 14.00
CA GLN A 75 -5.57 -10.15 14.71
C GLN A 75 -6.69 -9.31 14.06
N VAL A 76 -6.34 -8.14 13.52
CA VAL A 76 -7.31 -7.18 12.99
C VAL A 76 -6.91 -6.72 11.59
N LEU A 77 -7.86 -6.80 10.66
CA LEU A 77 -7.71 -6.26 9.32
C LEU A 77 -8.12 -4.78 9.31
N ARG A 78 -7.24 -3.91 8.77
CA ARG A 78 -7.43 -2.46 8.80
C ARG A 78 -7.22 -1.83 7.43
N PHE A 79 -7.95 -0.78 7.15
CA PHE A 79 -7.62 0.15 6.07
C PHE A 79 -6.29 0.85 6.33
N ARG A 80 -5.71 1.45 5.29
CA ARG A 80 -4.53 2.31 5.40
C ARG A 80 -4.67 3.46 6.41
N SER A 81 -5.91 3.91 6.67
CA SER A 81 -6.22 4.92 7.68
C SER A 81 -6.14 4.41 9.13
N GLY A 82 -5.92 3.11 9.34
CA GLY A 82 -5.98 2.45 10.66
C GLY A 82 -7.39 2.00 11.06
N ARG A 83 -8.45 2.45 10.39
CA ARG A 83 -9.82 2.01 10.67
C ARG A 83 -9.97 0.52 10.38
N ARG A 84 -10.67 -0.20 11.27
CA ARG A 84 -10.96 -1.63 11.10
C ARG A 84 -11.83 -1.87 9.86
N ILE A 85 -11.53 -2.94 9.13
CA ILE A 85 -12.37 -3.49 8.07
C ILE A 85 -13.29 -4.54 8.69
N ALA A 86 -14.58 -4.44 8.46
CA ALA A 86 -15.55 -5.44 8.88
C ALA A 86 -15.50 -6.61 7.89
N ALA A 87 -14.62 -7.58 8.14
CA ALA A 87 -14.49 -8.79 7.34
C ALA A 87 -15.23 -9.96 8.01
N PRO A 88 -15.70 -10.98 7.24
CA PRO A 88 -16.31 -12.18 7.79
C PRO A 88 -15.36 -12.96 8.69
N VAL A 89 -15.91 -13.67 9.67
CA VAL A 89 -15.13 -14.48 10.61
C VAL A 89 -14.28 -15.53 9.88
N TRP A 90 -14.86 -16.20 8.87
CA TRP A 90 -14.13 -17.21 8.08
C TRP A 90 -12.93 -16.62 7.33
N PHE A 91 -13.05 -15.39 6.84
CA PHE A 91 -11.96 -14.69 6.15
C PHE A 91 -10.82 -14.38 7.12
N LEU A 92 -11.13 -13.82 8.29
CA LEU A 92 -10.13 -13.50 9.31
C LEU A 92 -9.47 -14.78 9.87
N ALA A 93 -10.23 -15.86 10.06
CA ALA A 93 -9.71 -17.14 10.54
C ALA A 93 -8.77 -17.83 9.53
N GLY A 94 -8.87 -17.49 8.26
CA GLY A 94 -7.97 -18.00 7.21
C GLY A 94 -6.64 -17.22 7.09
N LEU A 95 -6.46 -16.14 7.85
CA LEU A 95 -5.22 -15.35 7.83
C LEU A 95 -4.21 -15.89 8.86
N PRO A 96 -2.90 -15.84 8.56
CA PRO A 96 -1.86 -16.26 9.48
C PRO A 96 -1.70 -15.28 10.64
N ALA A 97 -1.03 -15.70 11.72
CA ALA A 97 -0.70 -14.81 12.83
C ALA A 97 0.36 -13.74 12.45
N THR A 98 1.07 -13.93 11.35
CA THR A 98 2.08 -12.98 10.85
C THR A 98 1.40 -11.76 10.24
N PRO A 99 1.87 -10.54 10.53
CA PRO A 99 1.38 -9.33 9.88
C PRO A 99 1.57 -9.37 8.36
N LEU A 100 0.55 -8.89 7.63
CA LEU A 100 0.53 -8.84 6.16
C LEU A 100 0.18 -7.43 5.69
N ASP A 101 0.81 -7.01 4.61
CA ASP A 101 0.44 -5.82 3.85
C ASP A 101 0.03 -6.25 2.43
N GLY A 102 -1.17 -5.91 2.04
CA GLY A 102 -1.72 -6.38 0.78
C GLY A 102 -2.88 -5.52 0.28
N GLU A 103 -3.44 -5.95 -0.81
CA GLU A 103 -4.59 -5.33 -1.46
C GLU A 103 -5.78 -6.29 -1.45
N LEU A 104 -6.92 -5.88 -0.93
CA LEU A 104 -8.19 -6.52 -1.24
C LEU A 104 -8.52 -6.20 -2.69
N TRP A 105 -8.79 -7.21 -3.50
CA TRP A 105 -8.91 -7.07 -4.94
C TRP A 105 -10.02 -7.94 -5.52
N LEU A 106 -10.76 -7.39 -6.49
CA LEU A 106 -11.88 -8.07 -7.15
C LEU A 106 -11.64 -8.31 -8.64
N GLY A 107 -10.51 -7.82 -9.16
CA GLY A 107 -10.19 -7.80 -10.59
C GLY A 107 -10.07 -6.38 -11.11
N ARG A 108 -9.44 -6.24 -12.29
CA ARG A 108 -9.25 -4.95 -12.95
C ARG A 108 -10.57 -4.26 -13.26
N GLY A 109 -10.63 -2.94 -13.12
CA GLY A 109 -11.83 -2.13 -13.38
C GLY A 109 -12.98 -2.37 -12.39
N SER A 110 -12.72 -2.98 -11.22
CA SER A 110 -13.75 -3.35 -10.25
C SER A 110 -13.68 -2.56 -8.94
N PHE A 111 -12.90 -1.47 -8.90
CA PHE A 111 -12.65 -0.68 -7.68
C PHE A 111 -13.93 -0.20 -6.99
N ASP A 112 -14.89 0.36 -7.73
CA ASP A 112 -16.12 0.92 -7.14
C ASP A 112 -16.93 -0.16 -6.43
N ARG A 113 -17.09 -1.32 -7.08
CA ARG A 113 -17.78 -2.49 -6.49
C ARG A 113 -17.03 -2.99 -5.26
N LEU A 114 -15.73 -3.17 -5.35
CA LEU A 114 -14.88 -3.59 -4.23
C LEU A 114 -14.98 -2.61 -3.07
N SER A 115 -14.83 -1.32 -3.34
CA SER A 115 -14.91 -0.25 -2.35
C SER A 115 -16.25 -0.24 -1.62
N ALA A 116 -17.36 -0.46 -2.34
CA ALA A 116 -18.69 -0.58 -1.75
C ALA A 116 -18.82 -1.81 -0.83
N ILE A 117 -18.20 -2.94 -1.18
CA ILE A 117 -18.20 -4.15 -0.35
C ILE A 117 -17.45 -3.94 0.95
N VAL A 118 -16.17 -3.51 0.87
CA VAL A 118 -15.28 -3.50 2.03
C VAL A 118 -15.53 -2.34 3.00
N ARG A 119 -16.26 -1.30 2.58
CA ARG A 119 -16.62 -0.15 3.43
C ARG A 119 -17.89 -0.34 4.24
N ARG A 120 -18.65 -1.41 4.03
CA ARG A 120 -19.83 -1.72 4.83
C ARG A 120 -19.44 -1.96 6.28
N SER A 121 -20.32 -1.58 7.20
CA SER A 121 -20.17 -1.85 8.64
C SER A 121 -20.39 -3.31 8.99
N THR A 122 -21.10 -4.06 8.14
CA THR A 122 -21.34 -5.48 8.27
C THR A 122 -20.95 -6.18 6.99
N ALA A 123 -20.13 -7.22 7.10
CA ALA A 123 -19.73 -8.03 5.96
C ALA A 123 -20.89 -8.88 5.44
N VAL A 124 -20.94 -9.08 4.12
CA VAL A 124 -21.83 -10.01 3.45
C VAL A 124 -20.97 -11.14 2.85
N ASP A 125 -21.15 -12.36 3.32
CA ASP A 125 -20.30 -13.51 2.96
C ASP A 125 -20.20 -13.72 1.45
N ALA A 126 -21.33 -13.67 0.74
CA ALA A 126 -21.37 -13.86 -0.72
C ALA A 126 -20.53 -12.83 -1.48
N ASP A 127 -20.47 -11.58 -1.00
CA ASP A 127 -19.60 -10.55 -1.59
C ASP A 127 -18.14 -10.86 -1.32
N TRP A 128 -17.80 -11.24 -0.08
CA TRP A 128 -16.42 -11.51 0.33
C TRP A 128 -15.84 -12.77 -0.32
N GLN A 129 -16.66 -13.76 -0.68
CA GLN A 129 -16.23 -14.94 -1.43
C GLN A 129 -15.70 -14.62 -2.84
N THR A 130 -16.03 -13.44 -3.37
CA THR A 130 -15.53 -12.98 -4.68
C THR A 130 -14.19 -12.26 -4.59
N LEU A 131 -13.73 -11.87 -3.39
CA LEU A 131 -12.52 -11.09 -3.18
C LEU A 131 -11.28 -11.98 -3.09
N ARG A 132 -10.14 -11.38 -3.41
CA ARG A 132 -8.81 -11.90 -3.09
C ARG A 132 -8.10 -10.93 -2.17
N TYR A 133 -7.23 -11.45 -1.31
CA TYR A 133 -6.28 -10.65 -0.57
C TYR A 133 -4.90 -10.91 -1.14
N MET A 134 -4.40 -9.92 -1.89
CA MET A 134 -3.15 -9.97 -2.64
C MET A 134 -2.03 -9.40 -1.78
N VAL A 135 -1.27 -10.25 -1.11
CA VAL A 135 -0.17 -9.87 -0.22
C VAL A 135 1.04 -9.44 -1.04
N PHE A 136 1.66 -8.33 -0.68
CA PHE A 136 2.85 -7.84 -1.35
C PHE A 136 4.05 -7.58 -0.41
N ASP A 137 3.85 -7.48 0.91
CA ASP A 137 4.95 -7.37 1.87
C ASP A 137 4.57 -7.90 3.26
N LEU A 138 5.59 -8.08 4.11
CA LEU A 138 5.48 -8.46 5.51
C LEU A 138 5.93 -7.28 6.38
N PRO A 139 5.01 -6.47 6.95
CA PRO A 139 5.34 -5.30 7.75
C PRO A 139 6.20 -5.65 8.96
N GLY A 140 7.29 -4.90 9.15
CA GLY A 140 8.24 -5.15 10.24
C GLY A 140 9.08 -6.42 10.07
N GLY A 141 8.91 -7.15 8.97
CA GLY A 141 9.71 -8.35 8.68
C GLY A 141 11.20 -8.01 8.51
N ALA A 142 12.07 -8.83 9.10
CA ALA A 142 13.52 -8.68 8.99
C ALA A 142 14.00 -8.94 7.55
N GLY A 143 15.19 -8.43 7.22
CA GLY A 143 15.89 -8.68 5.95
C GLY A 143 15.36 -7.87 4.77
N PRO A 144 16.01 -8.03 3.61
CA PRO A 144 15.68 -7.33 2.39
C PRO A 144 14.33 -7.74 1.81
N PHE A 145 13.75 -6.89 0.95
CA PHE A 145 12.44 -7.14 0.34
C PHE A 145 12.36 -8.47 -0.40
N ALA A 146 13.40 -8.83 -1.15
CA ALA A 146 13.44 -10.10 -1.87
C ALA A 146 13.25 -11.32 -0.96
N GLU A 147 13.83 -11.31 0.24
CA GLU A 147 13.64 -12.36 1.23
C GLU A 147 12.25 -12.31 1.87
N ARG A 148 11.73 -11.11 2.13
CA ARG A 148 10.37 -10.96 2.68
C ARG A 148 9.31 -11.51 1.72
N VAL A 149 9.48 -11.28 0.40
CA VAL A 149 8.62 -11.88 -0.64
C VAL A 149 8.67 -13.41 -0.59
N GLN A 150 9.87 -14.02 -0.53
CA GLN A 150 9.99 -15.47 -0.44
C GLN A 150 9.32 -16.02 0.82
N ARG A 151 9.49 -15.33 1.96
CA ARG A 151 8.77 -15.72 3.19
C ARG A 151 7.26 -15.58 3.06
N ALA A 152 6.77 -14.51 2.40
CA ALA A 152 5.35 -14.36 2.11
C ALA A 152 4.81 -15.51 1.24
N VAL A 153 5.56 -15.89 0.19
CA VAL A 153 5.21 -17.04 -0.66
C VAL A 153 5.18 -18.34 0.13
N SER A 154 6.16 -18.56 1.01
CA SER A 154 6.18 -19.76 1.87
C SER A 154 5.03 -19.76 2.89
N LEU A 155 4.69 -18.60 3.44
CA LEU A 155 3.62 -18.41 4.43
C LEU A 155 2.22 -18.62 3.82
N VAL A 156 2.04 -18.15 2.57
CA VAL A 156 0.79 -18.26 1.79
C VAL A 156 0.85 -19.46 0.83
N GLY A 157 1.60 -20.49 1.17
CA GLY A 157 1.81 -21.68 0.35
C GLY A 157 0.67 -22.70 0.42
N ALA A 158 1.04 -23.97 0.17
CA ALA A 158 0.09 -25.08 0.17
C ALA A 158 -0.70 -25.16 1.48
N GLY A 159 -2.03 -25.12 1.38
CA GLY A 159 -2.96 -25.14 2.53
C GLY A 159 -3.60 -23.80 2.85
N SER A 160 -3.14 -22.71 2.27
CA SER A 160 -3.83 -21.41 2.40
C SER A 160 -5.11 -21.38 1.56
N PRO A 161 -6.13 -20.61 1.99
CA PRO A 161 -7.32 -20.42 1.18
C PRO A 161 -7.01 -19.82 -0.19
N ALA A 162 -7.71 -20.22 -1.23
CA ALA A 162 -7.48 -19.77 -2.61
C ALA A 162 -7.58 -18.24 -2.81
N TRP A 163 -8.32 -17.56 -1.94
CA TRP A 163 -8.46 -16.10 -1.97
C TRP A 163 -7.27 -15.36 -1.34
N LEU A 164 -6.40 -16.04 -0.55
CA LEU A 164 -5.17 -15.46 0.01
C LEU A 164 -4.02 -15.79 -0.94
N GLN A 165 -3.44 -14.77 -1.56
CA GLN A 165 -2.42 -14.93 -2.58
C GLN A 165 -1.29 -13.92 -2.38
N VAL A 166 -0.07 -14.27 -2.82
CA VAL A 166 1.02 -13.30 -2.93
C VAL A 166 1.04 -12.77 -4.36
N ILE A 167 1.14 -11.45 -4.52
CA ILE A 167 1.28 -10.86 -5.85
C ILE A 167 2.61 -11.28 -6.47
N ALA A 168 2.59 -11.67 -7.74
CA ALA A 168 3.80 -12.01 -8.48
C ALA A 168 4.80 -10.84 -8.49
N GLN A 169 6.06 -11.17 -8.28
CA GLN A 169 7.18 -10.21 -8.29
C GLN A 169 8.18 -10.67 -9.37
N ASP A 170 8.31 -9.87 -10.41
CA ASP A 170 9.18 -10.16 -11.53
C ASP A 170 10.50 -9.39 -11.44
N ARG A 171 11.51 -9.83 -12.17
CA ARG A 171 12.72 -9.05 -12.42
C ARG A 171 12.71 -8.57 -13.86
N VAL A 172 13.15 -7.33 -14.05
CA VAL A 172 13.37 -6.75 -15.38
C VAL A 172 14.84 -6.35 -15.51
N ALA A 173 15.40 -6.56 -16.69
CA ALA A 173 16.82 -6.33 -16.92
C ALA A 173 17.16 -4.85 -17.07
N ASP A 174 16.28 -4.09 -17.74
CA ASP A 174 16.56 -2.74 -18.21
C ASP A 174 15.29 -1.90 -18.36
N ALA A 175 15.47 -0.64 -18.77
CA ALA A 175 14.38 0.31 -18.94
C ALA A 175 13.42 -0.08 -20.07
N ASP A 176 13.91 -0.69 -21.14
CA ASP A 176 13.07 -1.08 -22.29
C ASP A 176 12.16 -2.26 -21.90
N SER A 177 12.70 -3.26 -21.23
CA SER A 177 11.93 -4.38 -20.66
C SER A 177 10.87 -3.89 -19.67
N LEU A 178 11.20 -2.92 -18.82
CA LEU A 178 10.26 -2.30 -17.89
C LEU A 178 9.12 -1.58 -18.62
N GLN A 179 9.43 -0.82 -19.66
CA GLN A 179 8.42 -0.12 -20.47
C GLN A 179 7.53 -1.11 -21.24
N GLN A 180 8.11 -2.18 -21.76
CA GLN A 180 7.35 -3.23 -22.43
C GLN A 180 6.39 -3.94 -21.48
N GLN A 181 6.82 -4.27 -20.25
CA GLN A 181 5.95 -4.86 -19.23
C GLN A 181 4.81 -3.90 -18.85
N LEU A 182 5.11 -2.60 -18.63
CA LEU A 182 4.11 -1.58 -18.39
C LEU A 182 3.06 -1.52 -19.50
N LYS A 183 3.52 -1.43 -20.76
CA LYS A 183 2.64 -1.37 -21.93
C LYS A 183 1.74 -2.60 -22.03
N THR A 184 2.29 -3.78 -21.80
CA THR A 184 1.55 -5.06 -21.85
C THR A 184 0.46 -5.09 -20.78
N LEU A 185 0.79 -4.80 -19.51
CA LEU A 185 -0.16 -4.86 -18.41
C LEU A 185 -1.24 -3.77 -18.51
N VAL A 186 -0.86 -2.55 -18.89
CA VAL A 186 -1.81 -1.47 -19.11
C VAL A 186 -2.74 -1.78 -20.29
N GLY A 187 -2.24 -2.38 -21.37
CA GLY A 187 -3.07 -2.87 -22.48
C GLY A 187 -4.07 -3.95 -22.05
N GLN A 188 -3.82 -4.64 -20.94
CA GLN A 188 -4.73 -5.59 -20.33
C GLN A 188 -5.62 -4.96 -19.24
N GLY A 189 -5.57 -3.64 -19.04
CA GLY A 189 -6.38 -2.90 -18.08
C GLY A 189 -5.79 -2.73 -16.68
N ALA A 190 -4.48 -3.00 -16.49
CA ALA A 190 -3.80 -2.71 -15.24
C ALA A 190 -3.58 -1.19 -15.07
N GLU A 191 -3.51 -0.72 -13.81
CA GLU A 191 -3.28 0.69 -13.48
C GLU A 191 -1.84 1.13 -13.73
N GLY A 192 -0.88 0.23 -13.53
CA GLY A 192 0.54 0.48 -13.67
C GLY A 192 1.39 -0.61 -13.02
N LEU A 193 2.61 -0.23 -12.68
CA LEU A 193 3.58 -1.11 -12.00
C LEU A 193 4.01 -0.53 -10.65
N MET A 194 4.22 -1.42 -9.70
CA MET A 194 4.95 -1.15 -8.46
C MET A 194 6.35 -1.73 -8.57
N LEU A 195 7.35 -0.95 -8.19
CA LEU A 195 8.75 -1.37 -8.17
C LEU A 195 9.26 -1.21 -6.74
N HIS A 196 9.72 -2.30 -6.15
CA HIS A 196 10.27 -2.30 -4.80
C HIS A 196 11.73 -2.76 -4.85
N ARG A 197 12.65 -1.95 -4.31
CA ARG A 197 14.07 -2.32 -4.29
C ARG A 197 14.26 -3.66 -3.60
N ALA A 198 14.93 -4.57 -4.29
CA ALA A 198 15.09 -5.94 -3.83
C ALA A 198 15.89 -6.06 -2.52
N ASP A 199 16.85 -5.16 -2.32
CA ASP A 199 17.73 -5.08 -1.15
C ASP A 199 17.16 -4.25 0.02
N ALA A 200 16.01 -3.58 -0.17
CA ALA A 200 15.49 -2.65 0.82
C ALA A 200 14.95 -3.35 2.07
N LEU A 201 15.35 -2.83 3.22
CA LEU A 201 14.72 -3.17 4.49
C LEU A 201 13.31 -2.55 4.56
N TRP A 202 12.44 -3.16 5.35
CA TRP A 202 11.13 -2.57 5.60
C TRP A 202 11.27 -1.29 6.43
N ALA A 203 10.56 -0.23 6.01
CA ALA A 203 10.49 1.03 6.74
C ALA A 203 9.11 1.66 6.59
N PRO A 204 8.53 2.21 7.68
CA PRO A 204 7.24 2.86 7.61
C PRO A 204 7.31 4.19 6.85
N GLY A 205 6.18 4.59 6.25
CA GLY A 205 6.04 5.88 5.61
C GLY A 205 6.57 5.92 4.17
N ARG A 206 6.78 7.14 3.65
CA ARG A 206 7.16 7.35 2.23
C ARG A 206 8.64 7.03 2.01
N SER A 207 8.89 6.07 1.13
CA SER A 207 10.22 5.51 0.87
C SER A 207 10.65 5.67 -0.58
N ASP A 208 11.96 5.87 -0.79
CA ASP A 208 12.60 5.79 -2.11
C ASP A 208 12.75 4.34 -2.60
N ALA A 209 12.64 3.38 -1.71
CA ALA A 209 12.71 1.96 -2.03
C ALA A 209 11.47 1.46 -2.77
N LEU A 210 10.32 2.15 -2.65
CA LEU A 210 9.08 1.78 -3.31
C LEU A 210 8.70 2.84 -4.33
N ARG A 211 8.49 2.44 -5.57
CA ARG A 211 8.17 3.31 -6.70
C ARG A 211 6.90 2.86 -7.41
N LYS A 212 6.20 3.84 -7.99
CA LYS A 212 5.04 3.62 -8.84
C LYS A 212 5.37 4.08 -10.25
N LEU A 213 5.10 3.24 -11.23
CA LEU A 213 5.24 3.57 -12.64
C LEU A 213 3.87 3.41 -13.31
N LYS A 214 3.28 4.53 -13.67
CA LYS A 214 2.02 4.57 -14.41
C LYS A 214 2.27 5.02 -15.85
N PRO A 215 1.43 4.59 -16.80
CA PRO A 215 1.47 5.18 -18.13
C PRO A 215 1.20 6.67 -17.99
N LEU A 216 2.01 7.46 -18.66
CA LEU A 216 1.69 8.86 -18.86
C LEU A 216 0.75 8.90 -20.07
N PRO A 217 -0.49 9.35 -19.94
CA PRO A 217 -1.34 9.56 -21.09
C PRO A 217 -0.64 10.51 -22.04
N ASP A 218 -0.68 10.21 -23.32
CA ASP A 218 -0.26 11.08 -24.40
C ASP A 218 -1.48 11.50 -25.23
N ASP A 219 -1.38 12.63 -25.86
CA ASP A 219 -2.41 13.20 -26.72
C ASP A 219 -1.74 14.10 -27.77
N GLU A 220 -2.52 14.60 -28.69
CA GLU A 220 -2.04 15.42 -29.77
C GLU A 220 -2.63 16.82 -29.76
N ALA A 221 -1.83 17.79 -30.14
CA ALA A 221 -2.28 19.16 -30.29
C ALA A 221 -1.61 19.83 -31.47
N ARG A 222 -2.29 20.80 -32.05
CA ARG A 222 -1.77 21.60 -33.20
C ARG A 222 -0.97 22.77 -32.65
N VAL A 223 0.24 22.98 -33.19
CA VAL A 223 1.03 24.18 -32.90
C VAL A 223 0.32 25.40 -33.50
N VAL A 224 -0.02 26.36 -32.68
CA VAL A 224 -0.69 27.62 -33.11
C VAL A 224 0.21 28.85 -33.03
N ALA A 225 1.26 28.80 -32.18
CA ALA A 225 2.26 29.87 -32.11
C ALA A 225 3.56 29.38 -31.45
N HIS A 226 4.63 30.11 -31.64
CA HIS A 226 5.88 29.97 -30.92
C HIS A 226 5.99 31.04 -29.83
N VAL A 227 6.34 30.62 -28.62
CA VAL A 227 6.60 31.53 -27.49
C VAL A 227 8.12 31.70 -27.38
N PRO A 228 8.66 32.94 -27.50
CA PRO A 228 10.09 33.19 -27.39
C PRO A 228 10.64 32.78 -26.00
N GLY A 229 11.86 32.25 -26.01
CA GLY A 229 12.58 31.92 -24.77
C GLY A 229 13.06 33.16 -24.02
N LYS A 230 13.20 33.02 -22.70
CA LYS A 230 13.76 34.06 -21.81
C LYS A 230 14.98 33.52 -21.06
N GLY A 231 15.85 34.43 -20.60
CA GLY A 231 17.05 34.06 -19.85
C GLY A 231 17.97 33.16 -20.66
N ARG A 232 18.32 31.96 -20.17
CA ARG A 232 19.19 31.00 -20.89
C ARG A 232 18.65 30.53 -22.22
N LEU A 233 17.36 30.73 -22.49
CA LEU A 233 16.69 30.36 -23.74
C LEU A 233 16.51 31.58 -24.67
N GLN A 234 17.11 32.72 -24.41
CA GLN A 234 17.02 33.90 -25.24
C GLN A 234 17.51 33.57 -26.68
N GLY A 235 16.77 33.98 -27.69
CA GLY A 235 17.05 33.67 -29.11
C GLY A 235 16.62 32.28 -29.55
N LYS A 236 16.02 31.46 -28.68
CA LYS A 236 15.50 30.12 -28.96
C LYS A 236 14.02 30.04 -28.63
N LEU A 237 13.38 28.93 -29.01
CA LEU A 237 12.01 28.62 -28.59
C LEU A 237 11.95 28.44 -27.05
N GLY A 238 11.04 29.14 -26.37
CA GLY A 238 10.69 28.94 -24.96
C GLY A 238 9.65 27.85 -24.79
N ALA A 239 8.56 27.93 -25.55
CA ALA A 239 7.47 26.96 -25.56
C ALA A 239 6.72 26.99 -26.90
N LEU A 240 6.06 25.89 -27.26
CA LEU A 240 5.02 25.86 -28.27
C LEU A 240 3.69 26.27 -27.61
N GLN A 241 2.98 27.20 -28.24
CA GLN A 241 1.57 27.40 -27.95
C GLN A 241 0.80 26.38 -28.78
N VAL A 242 0.08 25.49 -28.12
CA VAL A 242 -0.65 24.40 -28.80
C VAL A 242 -2.15 24.48 -28.51
N GLU A 243 -2.94 23.96 -29.45
CA GLU A 243 -4.39 23.86 -29.38
C GLU A 243 -4.83 22.39 -29.49
N MET A 244 -5.59 21.93 -28.53
CA MET A 244 -6.19 20.59 -28.49
C MET A 244 -7.38 20.52 -29.48
N PRO A 245 -7.83 19.29 -29.87
CA PRO A 245 -9.01 19.13 -30.72
C PRO A 245 -10.27 19.79 -30.18
N GLY A 246 -10.39 19.94 -28.84
CA GLY A 246 -11.48 20.64 -28.16
C GLY A 246 -11.35 22.16 -28.09
N GLY A 247 -10.34 22.76 -28.73
CA GLY A 247 -10.11 24.21 -28.78
C GLY A 247 -9.37 24.79 -27.56
N GLN A 248 -9.08 23.98 -26.54
CA GLN A 248 -8.30 24.45 -25.40
C GLN A 248 -6.85 24.67 -25.80
N ARG A 249 -6.25 25.77 -25.29
CA ARG A 249 -4.85 26.13 -25.58
C ARG A 249 -4.00 26.10 -24.35
N PHE A 250 -2.76 25.66 -24.49
CA PHE A 250 -1.77 25.70 -23.43
C PHE A 250 -0.34 25.83 -23.99
N ALA A 251 0.61 26.23 -23.11
CA ALA A 251 2.01 26.33 -23.46
C ALA A 251 2.75 25.03 -23.16
N LEU A 252 3.40 24.46 -24.17
CA LEU A 252 4.18 23.23 -24.10
C LEU A 252 5.67 23.58 -24.17
N GLY A 253 6.30 23.77 -23.00
CA GLY A 253 7.69 24.20 -22.89
C GLY A 253 8.64 23.15 -22.33
N THR A 254 8.10 22.06 -21.78
CA THR A 254 8.85 20.94 -21.23
C THR A 254 9.03 19.85 -22.28
N GLY A 255 10.12 19.07 -22.21
CA GLY A 255 10.38 17.94 -23.12
C GLY A 255 11.06 18.34 -24.45
N LEU A 256 11.15 19.61 -24.77
CA LEU A 256 11.86 20.10 -25.96
C LEU A 256 13.36 19.97 -25.76
N SER A 257 14.04 19.31 -26.69
CA SER A 257 15.50 19.27 -26.78
C SER A 257 16.08 20.62 -27.25
N GLU A 258 17.39 20.78 -27.16
CA GLU A 258 18.05 21.96 -27.75
C GLU A 258 17.86 22.04 -29.29
N ALA A 259 17.82 20.90 -29.96
CA ALA A 259 17.54 20.84 -31.41
C ALA A 259 16.11 21.32 -31.72
N ASP A 260 15.11 20.86 -30.95
CA ASP A 260 13.72 21.30 -31.09
C ASP A 260 13.54 22.78 -30.83
N ARG A 261 14.36 23.36 -29.93
CA ARG A 261 14.35 24.81 -29.63
C ARG A 261 14.98 25.65 -30.72
N MET A 262 15.96 25.11 -31.44
CA MET A 262 16.64 25.80 -32.55
C MET A 262 15.87 25.66 -33.88
N ALA A 263 15.23 24.51 -34.08
CA ALA A 263 14.40 24.21 -35.25
C ALA A 263 13.02 23.70 -34.78
N PRO A 264 12.16 24.59 -34.28
CA PRO A 264 10.91 24.19 -33.66
C PRO A 264 9.91 23.62 -34.67
N PRO A 265 9.02 22.69 -34.22
CA PRO A 265 7.88 22.25 -35.00
C PRO A 265 7.12 23.44 -35.58
N PRO A 266 6.85 23.48 -36.91
CA PRO A 266 6.18 24.59 -37.57
C PRO A 266 4.78 24.87 -37.01
N VAL A 267 4.34 26.12 -37.07
CA VAL A 267 2.94 26.45 -36.82
C VAL A 267 2.05 25.70 -37.81
N GLY A 268 1.00 25.09 -37.30
CA GLY A 268 0.10 24.23 -38.05
C GLY A 268 0.40 22.73 -37.93
N SER A 269 1.62 22.33 -37.51
CA SER A 269 1.95 20.92 -37.35
C SER A 269 1.30 20.30 -36.10
N LEU A 270 1.09 18.98 -36.15
CA LEU A 270 0.66 18.21 -35.00
C LEU A 270 1.89 17.78 -34.17
N VAL A 271 1.75 17.86 -32.86
CA VAL A 271 2.75 17.39 -31.90
C VAL A 271 2.12 16.45 -30.89
N THR A 272 2.82 15.38 -30.54
CA THR A 272 2.47 14.49 -29.45
C THR A 272 3.06 15.04 -28.16
N TYR A 273 2.27 15.08 -27.10
CA TYR A 273 2.72 15.44 -25.76
C TYR A 273 2.20 14.45 -24.71
N ARG A 274 2.94 14.25 -23.64
CA ARG A 274 2.53 13.47 -22.46
C ARG A 274 2.12 14.40 -21.33
N TYR A 275 1.20 13.95 -20.47
CA TYR A 275 0.75 14.74 -19.34
C TYR A 275 0.44 13.87 -18.13
N ARG A 276 0.27 14.48 -16.94
CA ARG A 276 0.03 13.75 -15.68
C ARG A 276 -1.42 13.82 -15.20
N GLY A 277 -2.31 14.39 -15.95
CA GLY A 277 -3.72 14.57 -15.61
C GLY A 277 -4.27 15.86 -16.19
N LEU A 278 -5.55 16.12 -16.01
CA LEU A 278 -6.23 17.30 -16.51
C LEU A 278 -6.60 18.27 -15.36
N THR A 279 -6.71 19.54 -15.68
CA THR A 279 -7.38 20.53 -14.83
C THR A 279 -8.90 20.31 -14.89
N PRO A 280 -9.70 20.92 -14.00
CA PRO A 280 -11.18 20.91 -14.13
C PRO A 280 -11.69 21.45 -15.46
N SER A 281 -10.92 22.31 -16.14
CA SER A 281 -11.23 22.85 -17.47
C SER A 281 -10.71 21.99 -18.63
N GLY A 282 -10.20 20.77 -18.36
CA GLY A 282 -9.71 19.85 -19.38
C GLY A 282 -8.32 20.16 -19.92
N VAL A 283 -7.57 21.12 -19.34
CA VAL A 283 -6.21 21.46 -19.78
C VAL A 283 -5.18 20.50 -19.17
N PRO A 284 -4.24 19.96 -19.95
CA PRO A 284 -3.21 19.03 -19.46
C PRO A 284 -2.30 19.65 -18.39
N ARG A 285 -2.07 18.89 -17.30
CA ARG A 285 -1.12 19.24 -16.26
C ARG A 285 0.24 18.62 -16.51
N PHE A 286 1.31 19.40 -16.31
CA PHE A 286 2.69 18.94 -16.48
C PHE A 286 2.93 18.36 -17.88
N ALA A 287 2.33 18.98 -18.91
CA ALA A 287 2.50 18.55 -20.28
C ALA A 287 3.97 18.64 -20.71
N SER A 288 4.44 17.62 -21.44
CA SER A 288 5.81 17.49 -21.93
C SER A 288 5.79 17.05 -23.39
N PHE A 289 6.49 17.78 -24.25
CA PHE A 289 6.66 17.43 -25.67
C PHE A 289 7.33 16.06 -25.81
N VAL A 290 6.86 15.27 -26.76
CA VAL A 290 7.41 13.95 -27.09
C VAL A 290 8.02 13.98 -28.49
N ARG A 291 7.27 14.41 -29.51
CA ARG A 291 7.72 14.48 -30.87
C ARG A 291 6.77 15.32 -31.74
N GLN A 292 7.27 15.81 -32.87
CA GLN A 292 6.42 16.23 -33.98
C GLN A 292 5.89 14.98 -34.70
N ARG A 293 4.63 14.99 -35.12
CA ARG A 293 4.13 13.96 -36.06
C ARG A 293 4.56 14.29 -37.45
N ALA A 294 5.01 13.26 -38.18
CA ALA A 294 5.13 13.38 -39.62
C ALA A 294 3.70 13.52 -40.19
N ASP A 295 3.49 14.49 -41.04
CA ASP A 295 2.25 14.54 -41.85
C ASP A 295 2.23 13.29 -42.72
N GLU A 296 1.19 12.46 -42.57
CA GLU A 296 0.86 11.40 -43.49
C GLU A 296 0.05 11.99 -44.66
#